data_ad3b6d7eab97db3339a1481966a9d5d2
#
_entry.id   ad3b6d7eab97db3339a1481966a9d5d2
#
_cell.length_a   1.000
_cell.length_b   1.000
_cell.length_c   1.000
_cell.angle_alpha   90.00
_cell.angle_beta   90.00
_cell.angle_gamma   90.00
#
_symmetry.space_group_name_H-M   'P 1'
#
loop_
_entity.id
_entity.type
_entity.pdbx_description
1 polymer ?
#
loop_
_entity_poly.entity_id
_entity_poly.type
_entity_poly.pdbx_seq_one_letter_code
_entity_poly.pdbx_strand_id
1 'polypeptide(L)'
;MTNKLRPEKFDDLIGQEEILNNLKISVKSATMRKDVLSHCLFYGGAGLGKTTMARALANELNVPIEIANGASLTTNKEVLPYLMKMERGSIFFIDEIHRVSKKVQEYLLTVIEDFRLDIVVPASKNSSGETISMDIPKFCFVGATTEMGDLVQPFLDRFKIKHFMRSYSSEELASMLEINANKLNIKINDSAINIIAKVSRGTPRIANNFLEWVRDYQVANALSCLEKEQVTQAISMQGIDEEGLNPSDRRYLEVMENLSKGGAVGVNTLCAALSIDRQTIEQKIEPFLIQKGYISKTPKGRVLI
;
A
#
# COMPACT_ATOMS: atom_id res chain seq x y z
N MET A 1 8.84 -4.51 -10.52
CA MET A 1 9.63 -4.37 -9.28
C MET A 1 10.41 -5.65 -9.05
N THR A 2 11.69 -5.58 -9.06
CA THR A 2 12.54 -6.73 -8.75
C THR A 2 12.31 -7.14 -7.30
N ASN A 3 12.01 -8.40 -7.08
CA ASN A 3 11.81 -9.01 -5.75
C ASN A 3 13.03 -8.76 -4.82
N LYS A 4 14.18 -8.39 -5.42
CA LYS A 4 15.47 -8.15 -4.77
C LYS A 4 15.49 -6.93 -3.82
N LEU A 5 14.61 -5.93 -4.03
CA LEU A 5 14.60 -4.70 -3.21
C LEU A 5 13.70 -4.81 -1.97
N ARG A 6 12.85 -5.84 -1.89
CA ARG A 6 11.94 -5.97 -0.76
C ARG A 6 12.66 -6.38 0.50
N PRO A 7 12.43 -5.68 1.62
CA PRO A 7 12.81 -6.15 2.94
C PRO A 7 12.17 -7.51 3.26
N GLU A 8 12.93 -8.40 3.89
CA GLU A 8 12.46 -9.72 4.25
C GLU A 8 12.09 -9.82 5.73
N LYS A 9 12.77 -9.06 6.60
CA LYS A 9 12.56 -9.05 8.06
C LYS A 9 12.24 -7.65 8.56
N PHE A 10 11.79 -7.56 9.81
CA PHE A 10 11.52 -6.27 10.45
C PHE A 10 12.75 -5.37 10.56
N ASP A 11 13.92 -5.97 10.78
CA ASP A 11 15.17 -5.21 10.90
C ASP A 11 15.68 -4.65 9.56
N ASP A 12 15.17 -5.17 8.44
CA ASP A 12 15.46 -4.64 7.10
C ASP A 12 14.53 -3.46 6.72
N LEU A 13 13.46 -3.24 7.50
CA LEU A 13 12.49 -2.19 7.23
C LEU A 13 12.95 -0.86 7.80
N ILE A 14 12.92 0.17 6.98
CA ILE A 14 13.21 1.55 7.39
C ILE A 14 11.88 2.28 7.58
N GLY A 15 11.83 3.12 8.60
CA GLY A 15 10.62 3.88 8.96
C GLY A 15 9.52 3.02 9.59
N GLN A 16 8.40 3.65 9.89
CA GLN A 16 7.25 3.00 10.54
C GLN A 16 7.61 2.39 11.92
N GLU A 17 8.54 2.98 12.67
CA GLU A 17 9.12 2.43 13.92
C GLU A 17 8.06 2.08 14.95
N GLU A 18 7.02 2.90 15.09
CA GLU A 18 5.93 2.65 16.02
C GLU A 18 5.20 1.33 15.68
N ILE A 19 4.91 1.13 14.39
CA ILE A 19 4.26 -0.09 13.89
C ILE A 19 5.17 -1.30 14.13
N LEU A 20 6.45 -1.17 13.78
CA LEU A 20 7.42 -2.25 13.95
C LEU A 20 7.58 -2.64 15.41
N ASN A 21 7.69 -1.68 16.33
CA ASN A 21 7.79 -1.94 17.76
C ASN A 21 6.54 -2.67 18.29
N ASN A 22 5.35 -2.23 17.90
CA ASN A 22 4.09 -2.87 18.29
C ASN A 22 3.98 -4.30 17.75
N LEU A 23 4.39 -4.52 16.49
CA LEU A 23 4.39 -5.84 15.88
C LEU A 23 5.43 -6.76 16.52
N LYS A 24 6.65 -6.28 16.83
CA LYS A 24 7.68 -7.05 17.55
C LYS A 24 7.17 -7.54 18.91
N ILE A 25 6.47 -6.69 19.66
CA ILE A 25 5.83 -7.07 20.93
C ILE A 25 4.76 -8.15 20.70
N SER A 26 3.90 -7.95 19.70
CA SER A 26 2.80 -8.87 19.38
C SER A 26 3.32 -10.24 18.96
N VAL A 27 4.33 -10.28 18.09
CA VAL A 27 5.01 -11.51 17.63
C VAL A 27 5.65 -12.23 18.82
N LYS A 28 6.46 -11.52 19.62
CA LYS A 28 7.10 -12.10 20.81
C LYS A 28 6.07 -12.69 21.78
N SER A 29 4.99 -11.95 22.02
CA SER A 29 3.92 -12.39 22.92
C SER A 29 3.20 -13.64 22.39
N ALA A 30 2.85 -13.68 21.09
CA ALA A 30 2.20 -14.83 20.47
C ALA A 30 3.11 -16.08 20.55
N THR A 31 4.40 -15.93 20.24
CA THR A 31 5.40 -17.00 20.31
C THR A 31 5.55 -17.54 21.74
N MET A 32 5.65 -16.67 22.76
CA MET A 32 5.78 -17.09 24.16
C MET A 32 4.54 -17.85 24.65
N ARG A 33 3.34 -17.45 24.23
CA ARG A 33 2.09 -18.14 24.59
C ARG A 33 1.83 -19.40 23.74
N LYS A 34 2.64 -19.66 22.72
CA LYS A 34 2.42 -20.71 21.71
C LYS A 34 1.03 -20.59 21.06
N ASP A 35 0.60 -19.35 20.84
CA ASP A 35 -0.71 -19.03 20.27
C ASP A 35 -0.55 -18.31 18.91
N VAL A 36 -1.65 -18.23 18.17
CA VAL A 36 -1.69 -17.56 16.87
C VAL A 36 -1.73 -16.03 17.09
N LEU A 37 -1.04 -15.29 16.23
CA LEU A 37 -1.08 -13.85 16.24
C LEU A 37 -2.52 -13.35 15.97
N SER A 38 -2.93 -12.30 16.67
CA SER A 38 -4.24 -11.65 16.41
C SER A 38 -4.31 -11.08 14.99
N HIS A 39 -5.51 -11.03 14.42
CA HIS A 39 -5.74 -10.47 13.09
C HIS A 39 -5.28 -9.02 13.00
N CYS A 40 -4.64 -8.67 11.87
CA CYS A 40 -3.98 -7.38 11.63
C CYS A 40 -4.57 -6.66 10.42
N LEU A 41 -4.74 -5.36 10.52
CA LEU A 41 -5.12 -4.48 9.39
C LEU A 41 -4.06 -3.38 9.20
N PHE A 42 -3.47 -3.34 8.01
CA PHE A 42 -2.59 -2.24 7.59
C PHE A 42 -3.38 -1.30 6.67
N TYR A 43 -3.50 -0.04 7.04
CA TYR A 43 -4.22 0.94 6.22
C TYR A 43 -3.39 2.21 6.00
N GLY A 44 -3.63 2.89 4.88
CA GLY A 44 -2.88 4.08 4.49
C GLY A 44 -2.65 4.14 2.99
N GLY A 45 -1.95 5.15 2.52
CA GLY A 45 -1.73 5.45 1.10
C GLY A 45 -1.16 4.28 0.29
N ALA A 46 -1.35 4.31 -1.02
CA ALA A 46 -0.77 3.32 -1.92
C ALA A 46 0.77 3.41 -1.94
N GLY A 47 1.46 2.27 -2.04
CA GLY A 47 2.92 2.23 -2.19
C GLY A 47 3.72 2.40 -0.90
N LEU A 48 3.08 2.48 0.28
CA LEU A 48 3.72 2.65 1.59
C LEU A 48 4.31 1.36 2.19
N GLY A 49 4.15 0.21 1.53
CA GLY A 49 4.78 -1.04 1.98
C GLY A 49 3.87 -2.00 2.74
N LYS A 50 2.53 -1.85 2.71
CA LYS A 50 1.56 -2.73 3.39
C LYS A 50 1.80 -4.22 3.11
N THR A 51 1.94 -4.59 1.85
CA THR A 51 2.24 -5.98 1.42
C THR A 51 3.62 -6.44 1.87
N THR A 52 4.61 -5.53 1.92
CA THR A 52 5.96 -5.82 2.41
C THR A 52 5.93 -6.09 3.91
N MET A 53 5.19 -5.28 4.68
CA MET A 53 5.00 -5.48 6.12
C MET A 53 4.35 -6.83 6.44
N ALA A 54 3.32 -7.24 5.67
CA ALA A 54 2.68 -8.54 5.84
C ALA A 54 3.64 -9.72 5.57
N ARG A 55 4.51 -9.61 4.55
CA ARG A 55 5.54 -10.63 4.28
C ARG A 55 6.62 -10.68 5.35
N ALA A 56 7.12 -9.52 5.79
CA ALA A 56 8.08 -9.44 6.87
C ALA A 56 7.50 -10.05 8.16
N LEU A 57 6.22 -9.79 8.46
CA LEU A 57 5.51 -10.38 9.60
C LEU A 57 5.47 -11.92 9.51
N ALA A 58 5.20 -12.49 8.33
CA ALA A 58 5.21 -13.94 8.13
C ALA A 58 6.61 -14.54 8.35
N ASN A 59 7.64 -13.86 7.85
CA ASN A 59 9.03 -14.28 8.04
C ASN A 59 9.47 -14.21 9.52
N GLU A 60 9.06 -13.17 10.24
CA GLU A 60 9.34 -13.04 11.69
C GLU A 60 8.67 -14.16 12.52
N LEU A 61 7.46 -14.54 12.12
CA LEU A 61 6.74 -15.66 12.73
C LEU A 61 7.25 -17.04 12.25
N ASN A 62 8.05 -17.06 11.17
CA ASN A 62 8.49 -18.27 10.46
C ASN A 62 7.32 -19.17 10.05
N VAL A 63 6.29 -18.58 9.43
CA VAL A 63 5.07 -19.26 8.98
C VAL A 63 4.77 -19.01 7.51
N PRO A 64 4.03 -19.91 6.83
CA PRO A 64 3.57 -19.68 5.47
C PRO A 64 2.64 -18.48 5.37
N ILE A 65 2.66 -17.80 4.20
CA ILE A 65 1.74 -16.72 3.85
C ILE A 65 1.05 -17.02 2.53
N GLU A 66 -0.28 -17.07 2.54
CA GLU A 66 -1.10 -17.09 1.34
C GLU A 66 -1.56 -15.67 1.03
N ILE A 67 -1.42 -15.25 -0.22
CA ILE A 67 -1.69 -13.87 -0.65
C ILE A 67 -2.78 -13.86 -1.71
N ALA A 68 -3.84 -13.11 -1.45
CA ALA A 68 -4.90 -12.83 -2.38
C ALA A 68 -5.02 -11.32 -2.66
N ASN A 69 -5.62 -10.97 -3.80
CA ASN A 69 -6.04 -9.61 -4.11
C ASN A 69 -7.54 -9.49 -3.89
N GLY A 70 -7.99 -8.48 -3.15
CA GLY A 70 -9.41 -8.28 -2.85
C GLY A 70 -10.30 -8.16 -4.10
N ALA A 71 -9.78 -7.58 -5.18
CA ALA A 71 -10.52 -7.46 -6.43
C ALA A 71 -10.86 -8.82 -7.11
N SER A 72 -10.09 -9.86 -6.81
CA SER A 72 -10.33 -11.22 -7.35
C SER A 72 -11.27 -12.05 -6.46
N LEU A 73 -11.67 -11.53 -5.29
CA LEU A 73 -12.50 -12.25 -4.32
C LEU A 73 -13.95 -11.73 -4.36
N THR A 74 -14.68 -12.11 -5.39
CA THR A 74 -16.07 -11.68 -5.62
C THR A 74 -17.09 -12.65 -5.05
N THR A 75 -16.72 -13.92 -4.91
CA THR A 75 -17.56 -15.02 -4.38
C THR A 75 -16.78 -15.86 -3.34
N ASN A 76 -17.52 -16.56 -2.49
CA ASN A 76 -16.93 -17.45 -1.47
C ASN A 76 -16.09 -18.57 -2.10
N LYS A 77 -16.40 -19.01 -3.33
CA LYS A 77 -15.67 -20.05 -4.05
C LYS A 77 -14.22 -19.63 -4.35
N GLU A 78 -13.96 -18.34 -4.54
CA GLU A 78 -12.63 -17.81 -4.84
C GLU A 78 -11.75 -17.71 -3.59
N VAL A 79 -12.35 -17.61 -2.41
CA VAL A 79 -11.63 -17.59 -1.12
C VAL A 79 -11.25 -19.00 -0.67
N LEU A 80 -12.10 -19.99 -0.96
CA LEU A 80 -11.99 -21.36 -0.46
C LEU A 80 -10.61 -22.01 -0.71
N PRO A 81 -9.99 -21.90 -1.90
CA PRO A 81 -8.66 -22.48 -2.14
C PRO A 81 -7.55 -21.94 -1.24
N TYR A 82 -7.66 -20.69 -0.79
CA TYR A 82 -6.72 -20.10 0.18
C TYR A 82 -6.95 -20.66 1.58
N LEU A 83 -8.22 -20.72 2.01
CA LEU A 83 -8.59 -21.21 3.35
C LEU A 83 -8.27 -22.70 3.53
N MET A 84 -8.40 -23.49 2.48
CA MET A 84 -8.04 -24.92 2.48
C MET A 84 -6.55 -25.19 2.63
N LYS A 85 -5.69 -24.20 2.40
CA LYS A 85 -4.23 -24.31 2.59
C LYS A 85 -3.77 -23.82 3.95
N MET A 86 -4.67 -23.31 4.79
CA MET A 86 -4.27 -22.75 6.08
C MET A 86 -3.73 -23.81 7.00
N GLU A 87 -2.56 -23.52 7.57
CA GLU A 87 -1.92 -24.27 8.65
C GLU A 87 -2.03 -23.47 9.95
N ARG A 88 -1.81 -24.13 11.08
CA ARG A 88 -1.83 -23.44 12.37
C ARG A 88 -0.77 -22.34 12.43
N GLY A 89 -1.23 -21.11 12.64
CA GLY A 89 -0.38 -19.91 12.74
C GLY A 89 0.01 -19.29 11.42
N SER A 90 -0.30 -19.90 10.25
CA SER A 90 -0.06 -19.30 8.92
C SER A 90 -0.76 -17.95 8.77
N ILE A 91 -0.35 -17.18 7.79
CA ILE A 91 -0.96 -15.89 7.48
C ILE A 91 -1.80 -16.01 6.21
N PHE A 92 -3.07 -15.59 6.27
CA PHE A 92 -3.86 -15.28 5.10
C PHE A 92 -3.89 -13.78 4.91
N PHE A 93 -3.26 -13.29 3.85
CA PHE A 93 -3.16 -11.86 3.53
C PHE A 93 -4.03 -11.50 2.33
N ILE A 94 -4.89 -10.49 2.49
CA ILE A 94 -5.67 -9.91 1.38
C ILE A 94 -5.20 -8.47 1.15
N ASP A 95 -4.59 -8.23 -0.03
CA ASP A 95 -4.28 -6.88 -0.50
C ASP A 95 -5.52 -6.19 -1.09
N GLU A 96 -5.65 -4.88 -0.89
CA GLU A 96 -6.83 -4.09 -1.29
C GLU A 96 -8.16 -4.72 -0.80
N ILE A 97 -8.20 -5.07 0.49
CA ILE A 97 -9.31 -5.81 1.12
C ILE A 97 -10.66 -5.07 1.00
N HIS A 98 -10.67 -3.75 0.84
CA HIS A 98 -11.89 -2.96 0.58
C HIS A 98 -12.59 -3.35 -0.73
N ARG A 99 -11.87 -3.97 -1.68
CA ARG A 99 -12.42 -4.45 -2.96
C ARG A 99 -13.09 -5.82 -2.86
N VAL A 100 -12.99 -6.47 -1.73
CA VAL A 100 -13.71 -7.73 -1.46
C VAL A 100 -15.21 -7.44 -1.37
N SER A 101 -16.04 -8.23 -2.07
CA SER A 101 -17.48 -8.03 -2.04
C SER A 101 -18.06 -8.15 -0.62
N LYS A 102 -19.13 -7.42 -0.30
CA LYS A 102 -19.76 -7.46 1.04
C LYS A 102 -20.13 -8.88 1.46
N LYS A 103 -20.64 -9.67 0.51
CA LYS A 103 -20.99 -11.09 0.74
C LYS A 103 -19.76 -11.92 1.17
N VAL A 104 -18.61 -11.67 0.58
CA VAL A 104 -17.36 -12.35 0.95
C VAL A 104 -16.81 -11.82 2.26
N GLN A 105 -16.98 -10.52 2.56
CA GLN A 105 -16.62 -9.98 3.88
C GLN A 105 -17.43 -10.65 5.00
N GLU A 106 -18.73 -10.84 4.82
CA GLU A 106 -19.61 -11.55 5.76
C GLU A 106 -19.22 -13.03 5.92
N TYR A 107 -18.88 -13.71 4.83
CA TYR A 107 -18.38 -15.08 4.87
C TYR A 107 -17.04 -15.17 5.63
N LEU A 108 -16.09 -14.29 5.30
CA LEU A 108 -14.81 -14.24 5.99
C LEU A 108 -14.95 -13.91 7.48
N LEU A 109 -15.93 -13.09 7.85
CA LEU A 109 -16.22 -12.77 9.25
C LEU A 109 -16.46 -14.04 10.07
N THR A 110 -17.33 -14.94 9.59
CA THR A 110 -17.61 -16.23 10.24
C THR A 110 -16.33 -17.11 10.30
N VAL A 111 -15.61 -17.16 9.18
CA VAL A 111 -14.40 -17.98 9.08
C VAL A 111 -13.30 -17.54 10.06
N ILE A 112 -13.06 -16.23 10.21
CA ILE A 112 -12.01 -15.73 11.11
C ILE A 112 -12.43 -15.72 12.58
N GLU A 113 -13.72 -15.80 12.87
CA GLU A 113 -14.26 -15.88 14.23
C GLU A 113 -14.26 -17.32 14.75
N ASP A 114 -14.82 -18.24 13.95
CA ASP A 114 -15.07 -19.61 14.36
C ASP A 114 -14.01 -20.61 13.86
N PHE A 115 -13.16 -20.20 12.91
CA PHE A 115 -12.21 -21.07 12.20
C PHE A 115 -12.89 -22.29 11.57
N ARG A 116 -14.05 -22.06 10.98
CA ARG A 116 -14.91 -23.06 10.38
C ARG A 116 -15.32 -22.64 8.96
N LEU A 117 -15.36 -23.60 8.06
CA LEU A 117 -15.82 -23.46 6.69
C LEU A 117 -17.17 -24.14 6.51
N ASP A 118 -18.13 -23.45 5.95
CA ASP A 118 -19.39 -24.00 5.48
C ASP A 118 -19.39 -24.04 3.95
N ILE A 119 -19.34 -25.23 3.39
CA ILE A 119 -19.27 -25.47 1.94
C ILE A 119 -20.63 -25.97 1.49
N VAL A 120 -21.31 -25.17 0.65
CA VAL A 120 -22.58 -25.57 0.04
C VAL A 120 -22.28 -26.44 -1.18
N VAL A 121 -22.63 -27.71 -1.10
CA VAL A 121 -22.59 -28.64 -2.24
C VAL A 121 -23.94 -28.55 -2.97
N PRO A 122 -23.95 -28.16 -4.25
CA PRO A 122 -25.20 -28.05 -5.01
C PRO A 122 -25.90 -29.39 -5.12
N ALA A 123 -27.25 -29.34 -5.12
CA ALA A 123 -28.05 -30.53 -5.41
C ALA A 123 -27.67 -31.14 -6.78
N SER A 124 -27.47 -32.44 -6.84
CA SER A 124 -27.29 -33.21 -8.07
C SER A 124 -28.54 -34.04 -8.35
N LYS A 125 -28.64 -34.68 -9.55
CA LYS A 125 -29.81 -35.50 -9.89
C LYS A 125 -30.12 -36.61 -8.86
N ASN A 126 -29.15 -36.96 -8.02
CA ASN A 126 -29.21 -38.05 -7.05
C ASN A 126 -28.99 -37.64 -5.58
N SER A 127 -28.83 -36.33 -5.28
CA SER A 127 -28.65 -35.83 -3.91
C SER A 127 -29.31 -34.47 -3.71
N SER A 128 -29.99 -34.28 -2.58
CA SER A 128 -30.40 -32.94 -2.11
C SER A 128 -29.12 -32.12 -1.82
N GLY A 129 -29.15 -30.80 -2.11
CA GLY A 129 -28.04 -29.92 -1.74
C GLY A 129 -27.72 -30.02 -0.24
N GLU A 130 -26.48 -30.13 0.11
CA GLU A 130 -25.98 -30.30 1.49
C GLU A 130 -24.95 -29.23 1.83
N THR A 131 -24.97 -28.78 3.09
CA THR A 131 -23.90 -27.92 3.61
C THR A 131 -22.95 -28.76 4.43
N ILE A 132 -21.70 -28.84 3.99
CA ILE A 132 -20.64 -29.53 4.70
C ILE A 132 -19.89 -28.49 5.52
N SER A 133 -19.88 -28.67 6.83
CA SER A 133 -19.12 -27.83 7.76
C SER A 133 -17.83 -28.54 8.17
N MET A 134 -16.70 -27.82 8.11
CA MET A 134 -15.40 -28.35 8.53
C MET A 134 -14.60 -27.31 9.30
N ASP A 135 -13.91 -27.74 10.32
CA ASP A 135 -12.99 -26.90 11.07
C ASP A 135 -11.68 -26.73 10.31
N ILE A 136 -11.11 -25.54 10.37
CA ILE A 136 -9.79 -25.22 9.83
C ILE A 136 -8.83 -24.80 10.94
N PRO A 137 -7.51 -25.02 10.74
CA PRO A 137 -6.52 -24.59 11.72
C PRO A 137 -6.62 -23.09 11.98
N LYS A 138 -6.41 -22.68 13.24
CA LYS A 138 -6.30 -21.25 13.58
C LYS A 138 -5.17 -20.59 12.83
N PHE A 139 -5.43 -19.48 12.19
CA PHE A 139 -4.49 -18.70 11.38
C PHE A 139 -4.60 -17.20 11.71
N CYS A 140 -3.59 -16.42 11.33
CA CYS A 140 -3.64 -14.97 11.40
C CYS A 140 -4.17 -14.41 10.09
N PHE A 141 -5.26 -13.65 10.15
CA PHE A 141 -5.80 -12.94 9.02
C PHE A 141 -5.21 -11.53 8.96
N VAL A 142 -4.66 -11.14 7.82
CA VAL A 142 -4.03 -9.84 7.62
C VAL A 142 -4.68 -9.13 6.43
N GLY A 143 -5.24 -7.96 6.65
CA GLY A 143 -5.80 -7.12 5.61
C GLY A 143 -4.90 -5.93 5.29
N ALA A 144 -4.90 -5.51 4.03
CA ALA A 144 -4.33 -4.22 3.62
C ALA A 144 -5.35 -3.41 2.83
N THR A 145 -5.47 -2.11 3.13
CA THR A 145 -6.42 -1.23 2.45
C THR A 145 -5.90 0.20 2.30
N THR A 146 -6.32 0.86 1.23
CA THR A 146 -6.23 2.32 1.07
C THR A 146 -7.51 3.03 1.52
N GLU A 147 -8.63 2.31 1.64
CA GLU A 147 -9.98 2.81 1.86
C GLU A 147 -10.67 2.03 3.00
N MET A 148 -10.33 2.41 4.25
CA MET A 148 -10.86 1.71 5.42
C MET A 148 -12.39 1.88 5.57
N GLY A 149 -12.95 2.98 5.07
CA GLY A 149 -14.39 3.28 5.15
C GLY A 149 -15.28 2.35 4.34
N ASP A 150 -14.74 1.60 3.38
CA ASP A 150 -15.49 0.66 2.54
C ASP A 150 -15.66 -0.73 3.19
N LEU A 151 -14.98 -0.97 4.31
CA LEU A 151 -15.12 -2.20 5.06
C LEU A 151 -16.33 -2.12 6.01
N VAL A 152 -17.09 -3.20 6.08
CA VAL A 152 -18.22 -3.27 7.02
C VAL A 152 -17.71 -3.30 8.47
N GLN A 153 -18.39 -2.56 9.37
CA GLN A 153 -17.95 -2.38 10.75
C GLN A 153 -17.69 -3.69 11.51
N PRO A 154 -18.59 -4.71 11.45
CA PRO A 154 -18.34 -5.98 12.12
C PRO A 154 -17.03 -6.67 11.67
N PHE A 155 -16.66 -6.52 10.40
CA PHE A 155 -15.42 -7.07 9.86
C PHE A 155 -14.20 -6.29 10.38
N LEU A 156 -14.30 -4.96 10.45
CA LEU A 156 -13.26 -4.11 11.05
C LEU A 156 -13.01 -4.43 12.52
N ASP A 157 -14.04 -4.80 13.28
CA ASP A 157 -13.93 -5.07 14.72
C ASP A 157 -13.17 -6.38 15.01
N ARG A 158 -13.02 -7.26 14.03
CA ARG A 158 -12.21 -8.51 14.16
C ARG A 158 -10.70 -8.26 14.08
N PHE A 159 -10.28 -7.15 13.52
CA PHE A 159 -8.86 -6.77 13.53
C PHE A 159 -8.50 -6.13 14.86
N LYS A 160 -7.87 -6.89 15.75
CA LYS A 160 -7.37 -6.37 17.04
C LYS A 160 -6.17 -5.45 16.87
N ILE A 161 -5.37 -5.66 15.84
CA ILE A 161 -4.18 -4.89 15.51
C ILE A 161 -4.49 -4.06 14.26
N LYS A 162 -4.56 -2.73 14.40
CA LYS A 162 -4.82 -1.81 13.30
C LYS A 162 -3.73 -0.77 13.24
N HIS A 163 -3.00 -0.70 12.13
CA HIS A 163 -1.87 0.20 11.96
C HIS A 163 -2.06 1.12 10.75
N PHE A 164 -2.02 2.42 11.03
CA PHE A 164 -1.95 3.44 10.00
C PHE A 164 -0.52 3.59 9.49
N MET A 165 -0.28 3.29 8.23
CA MET A 165 1.01 3.50 7.58
C MET A 165 1.08 4.92 7.05
N ARG A 166 1.96 5.73 7.66
CA ARG A 166 2.20 7.11 7.27
C ARG A 166 3.12 7.22 6.06
N SER A 167 3.11 8.37 5.41
CA SER A 167 4.14 8.72 4.44
C SER A 167 5.51 8.74 5.11
N TYR A 168 6.53 8.37 4.36
CA TYR A 168 7.92 8.38 4.80
C TYR A 168 8.49 9.79 4.76
N SER A 169 9.41 10.09 5.68
CA SER A 169 10.21 11.30 5.59
C SER A 169 11.24 11.21 4.47
N SER A 170 11.81 12.34 4.06
CA SER A 170 12.87 12.34 3.05
C SER A 170 14.11 11.59 3.53
N GLU A 171 14.43 11.68 4.82
CA GLU A 171 15.57 11.00 5.46
C GLU A 171 15.36 9.47 5.47
N GLU A 172 14.14 9.01 5.81
CA GLU A 172 13.79 7.58 5.75
C GLU A 172 13.89 7.04 4.33
N LEU A 173 13.41 7.81 3.35
CA LEU A 173 13.53 7.42 1.93
C LEU A 173 14.98 7.44 1.45
N ALA A 174 15.80 8.41 1.87
CA ALA A 174 17.20 8.45 1.52
C ALA A 174 17.94 7.22 2.06
N SER A 175 17.77 6.88 3.32
CA SER A 175 18.36 5.67 3.92
C SER A 175 17.91 4.37 3.21
N MET A 176 16.63 4.29 2.83
CA MET A 176 16.13 3.16 2.04
C MET A 176 16.77 3.11 0.64
N LEU A 177 16.91 4.26 -0.01
CA LEU A 177 17.49 4.36 -1.35
C LEU A 177 18.98 4.01 -1.36
N GLU A 178 19.74 4.36 -0.34
CA GLU A 178 21.17 3.96 -0.18
C GLU A 178 21.30 2.44 -0.15
N ILE A 179 20.51 1.76 0.68
CA ILE A 179 20.50 0.29 0.75
C ILE A 179 20.11 -0.32 -0.60
N ASN A 180 19.09 0.24 -1.25
CA ASN A 180 18.60 -0.27 -2.51
C ASN A 180 19.56 0.02 -3.68
N ALA A 181 20.25 1.16 -3.69
CA ALA A 181 21.31 1.47 -4.65
C ALA A 181 22.47 0.46 -4.56
N ASN A 182 22.88 0.12 -3.34
CA ASN A 182 23.89 -0.90 -3.11
C ASN A 182 23.43 -2.29 -3.61
N LYS A 183 22.19 -2.69 -3.34
CA LYS A 183 21.62 -3.96 -3.85
C LYS A 183 21.55 -4.02 -5.38
N LEU A 184 21.42 -2.87 -6.05
CA LEU A 184 21.39 -2.73 -7.50
C LEU A 184 22.76 -2.42 -8.13
N ASN A 185 23.81 -2.29 -7.32
CA ASN A 185 25.15 -1.87 -7.74
C ASN A 185 25.16 -0.51 -8.47
N ILE A 186 24.34 0.42 -8.04
CA ILE A 186 24.28 1.79 -8.56
C ILE A 186 25.27 2.64 -7.79
N LYS A 187 26.21 3.28 -8.51
CA LYS A 187 27.10 4.28 -7.92
C LYS A 187 26.41 5.63 -7.98
N ILE A 188 26.01 6.13 -6.84
CA ILE A 188 25.25 7.37 -6.68
C ILE A 188 25.71 8.07 -5.40
N ASN A 189 25.85 9.40 -5.43
CA ASN A 189 26.25 10.14 -4.23
C ASN A 189 25.03 10.56 -3.37
N ASP A 190 25.29 10.94 -2.12
CA ASP A 190 24.25 11.26 -1.13
C ASP A 190 23.37 12.44 -1.58
N SER A 191 23.97 13.45 -2.23
CA SER A 191 23.21 14.60 -2.72
C SER A 191 22.21 14.22 -3.83
N ALA A 192 22.56 13.26 -4.68
CA ALA A 192 21.70 12.71 -5.71
C ALA A 192 20.61 11.82 -5.12
N ILE A 193 20.92 11.01 -4.09
CA ILE A 193 19.92 10.23 -3.33
C ILE A 193 18.88 11.15 -2.71
N ASN A 194 19.31 12.25 -2.10
CA ASN A 194 18.40 13.23 -1.47
C ASN A 194 17.44 13.88 -2.48
N ILE A 195 17.86 14.10 -3.73
CA ILE A 195 16.94 14.55 -4.80
C ILE A 195 15.84 13.51 -5.03
N ILE A 196 16.22 12.24 -5.22
CA ILE A 196 15.24 11.17 -5.43
C ILE A 196 14.27 11.10 -4.24
N ALA A 197 14.78 11.12 -3.01
CA ALA A 197 13.99 11.06 -1.80
C ALA A 197 12.96 12.22 -1.72
N LYS A 198 13.42 13.46 -1.99
CA LYS A 198 12.57 14.68 -1.98
C LYS A 198 11.40 14.56 -2.96
N VAL A 199 11.66 14.16 -4.21
CA VAL A 199 10.63 14.12 -5.26
C VAL A 199 9.73 12.86 -5.17
N SER A 200 10.06 11.90 -4.30
CA SER A 200 9.33 10.64 -4.15
C SER A 200 8.03 10.74 -3.34
N ARG A 201 7.65 11.93 -2.88
CA ARG A 201 6.36 12.22 -2.22
C ARG A 201 6.07 11.32 -1.01
N GLY A 202 7.10 10.99 -0.23
CA GLY A 202 6.97 10.12 0.94
C GLY A 202 6.60 8.66 0.62
N THR A 203 6.79 8.20 -0.63
CA THR A 203 6.31 6.90 -1.09
C THR A 203 7.45 5.98 -1.54
N PRO A 204 7.76 4.90 -0.82
CA PRO A 204 8.81 3.93 -1.16
C PRO A 204 8.73 3.37 -2.58
N ARG A 205 7.52 3.11 -3.09
CA ARG A 205 7.32 2.61 -4.46
C ARG A 205 7.78 3.62 -5.50
N ILE A 206 7.47 4.91 -5.30
CA ILE A 206 7.89 5.99 -6.21
C ILE A 206 9.41 6.16 -6.15
N ALA A 207 9.98 6.15 -4.94
CA ALA A 207 11.42 6.24 -4.73
C ALA A 207 12.18 5.12 -5.47
N ASN A 208 11.74 3.89 -5.34
CA ASN A 208 12.34 2.75 -6.05
C ASN A 208 12.19 2.87 -7.58
N ASN A 209 11.04 3.34 -8.07
CA ASN A 209 10.85 3.56 -9.50
C ASN A 209 11.83 4.62 -10.05
N PHE A 210 12.05 5.72 -9.31
CA PHE A 210 13.04 6.72 -9.70
C PHE A 210 14.47 6.16 -9.61
N LEU A 211 14.79 5.36 -8.59
CA LEU A 211 16.10 4.71 -8.50
C LEU A 211 16.38 3.79 -9.69
N GLU A 212 15.40 3.00 -10.12
CA GLU A 212 15.52 2.15 -11.31
C GLU A 212 15.66 3.00 -12.59
N TRP A 213 14.93 4.10 -12.69
CA TRP A 213 15.03 5.03 -13.82
C TRP A 213 16.41 5.70 -13.91
N VAL A 214 16.95 6.22 -12.81
CA VAL A 214 18.28 6.86 -12.83
C VAL A 214 19.41 5.86 -13.06
N ARG A 215 19.23 4.58 -12.67
CA ARG A 215 20.12 3.49 -13.08
C ARG A 215 20.13 3.30 -14.59
N ASP A 216 18.95 3.25 -15.20
CA ASP A 216 18.83 3.08 -16.66
C ASP A 216 19.43 4.29 -17.39
N TYR A 217 19.25 5.51 -16.84
CA TYR A 217 19.90 6.72 -17.33
C TYR A 217 21.43 6.63 -17.20
N GLN A 218 21.94 6.14 -16.06
CA GLN A 218 23.39 5.92 -15.83
C GLN A 218 24.00 5.01 -16.89
N VAL A 219 23.36 3.87 -17.14
CA VAL A 219 23.80 2.87 -18.12
C VAL A 219 23.78 3.44 -19.53
N ALA A 220 22.69 4.10 -19.92
CA ALA A 220 22.50 4.67 -21.26
C ALA A 220 23.54 5.75 -21.59
N ASN A 221 23.99 6.51 -20.59
CA ASN A 221 24.95 7.58 -20.76
C ASN A 221 26.40 7.19 -20.36
N ALA A 222 26.65 5.90 -20.09
CA ALA A 222 27.95 5.37 -19.64
C ALA A 222 28.59 6.15 -18.48
N LEU A 223 27.78 6.59 -17.53
CA LEU A 223 28.24 7.36 -16.37
C LEU A 223 28.84 6.45 -15.31
N SER A 224 30.02 6.83 -14.79
CA SER A 224 30.70 6.07 -13.73
C SER A 224 30.03 6.22 -12.36
N CYS A 225 29.42 7.39 -12.10
CA CYS A 225 28.69 7.71 -10.88
C CYS A 225 27.55 8.67 -11.22
N LEU A 226 26.48 8.63 -10.44
CA LEU A 226 25.37 9.58 -10.52
C LEU A 226 25.55 10.68 -9.48
N GLU A 227 25.69 11.90 -9.95
CA GLU A 227 25.75 13.10 -9.14
C GLU A 227 24.41 13.86 -9.21
N LYS A 228 24.28 14.92 -8.42
CA LYS A 228 23.07 15.71 -8.30
C LYS A 228 22.52 16.17 -9.66
N GLU A 229 23.40 16.69 -10.54
CA GLU A 229 23.04 17.27 -11.83
C GLU A 229 22.44 16.21 -12.77
N GLN A 230 23.07 15.03 -12.86
CA GLN A 230 22.59 13.93 -13.70
C GLN A 230 21.24 13.39 -13.22
N VAL A 231 21.07 13.24 -11.89
CA VAL A 231 19.82 12.78 -11.32
C VAL A 231 18.71 13.81 -11.52
N THR A 232 18.99 15.11 -11.33
CA THR A 232 18.02 16.18 -11.61
C THR A 232 17.61 16.15 -13.08
N GLN A 233 18.55 16.00 -14.01
CA GLN A 233 18.27 15.88 -15.43
C GLN A 233 17.43 14.63 -15.75
N ALA A 234 17.81 13.48 -15.21
CA ALA A 234 17.07 12.24 -15.43
C ALA A 234 15.61 12.32 -14.92
N ILE A 235 15.40 12.92 -13.75
CA ILE A 235 14.07 13.12 -13.17
C ILE A 235 13.25 14.13 -13.99
N SER A 236 13.87 15.23 -14.46
CA SER A 236 13.19 16.21 -15.29
C SER A 236 12.72 15.63 -16.63
N MET A 237 13.42 14.62 -17.19
CA MET A 237 12.95 13.88 -18.37
C MET A 237 11.66 13.10 -18.13
N GLN A 238 11.34 12.75 -16.87
CA GLN A 238 10.04 12.18 -16.48
C GLN A 238 8.96 13.25 -16.23
N GLY A 239 9.28 14.52 -16.51
CA GLY A 239 8.39 15.66 -16.30
C GLY A 239 8.21 16.05 -14.84
N ILE A 240 9.04 15.56 -13.94
CA ILE A 240 9.01 15.90 -12.52
C ILE A 240 9.95 17.08 -12.26
N ASP A 241 9.47 18.07 -11.53
CA ASP A 241 10.27 19.23 -11.12
C ASP A 241 10.95 19.01 -9.75
N GLU A 242 11.70 20.03 -9.32
CA GLU A 242 12.49 20.00 -8.05
C GLU A 242 11.61 19.88 -6.79
N GLU A 243 10.33 20.25 -6.87
CA GLU A 243 9.36 20.11 -5.79
C GLU A 243 8.57 18.78 -5.85
N GLY A 244 8.83 17.97 -6.89
CA GLY A 244 8.17 16.69 -7.10
C GLY A 244 6.81 16.81 -7.79
N LEU A 245 6.48 17.98 -8.40
CA LEU A 245 5.25 18.13 -9.17
C LEU A 245 5.39 17.47 -10.55
N ASN A 246 4.41 16.69 -10.93
CA ASN A 246 4.30 16.13 -12.28
C ASN A 246 3.50 17.07 -13.22
N PRO A 247 3.42 16.79 -14.53
CA PRO A 247 2.67 17.62 -15.46
C PRO A 247 1.19 17.80 -15.09
N SER A 248 0.54 16.77 -14.52
CA SER A 248 -0.87 16.85 -14.11
C SER A 248 -1.06 17.76 -12.90
N ASP A 249 -0.12 17.73 -11.94
CA ASP A 249 -0.14 18.59 -10.76
C ASP A 249 0.02 20.06 -11.18
N ARG A 250 1.01 20.35 -12.02
CA ARG A 250 1.23 21.72 -12.54
C ARG A 250 0.02 22.23 -13.33
N ARG A 251 -0.53 21.38 -14.19
CA ARG A 251 -1.74 21.73 -14.95
C ARG A 251 -2.93 21.98 -14.02
N TYR A 252 -3.06 21.19 -12.94
CA TYR A 252 -4.10 21.41 -11.94
C TYR A 252 -3.94 22.78 -11.25
N LEU A 253 -2.73 23.13 -10.81
CA LEU A 253 -2.44 24.42 -10.17
C LEU A 253 -2.69 25.59 -11.12
N GLU A 254 -2.24 25.51 -12.38
CA GLU A 254 -2.49 26.52 -13.41
C GLU A 254 -4.00 26.74 -13.65
N VAL A 255 -4.78 25.67 -13.73
CA VAL A 255 -6.24 25.76 -13.89
C VAL A 255 -6.89 26.37 -12.64
N MET A 256 -6.40 26.01 -11.45
CA MET A 256 -6.86 26.61 -10.20
C MET A 256 -6.60 28.12 -10.17
N GLU A 257 -5.41 28.59 -10.54
CA GLU A 257 -5.08 30.02 -10.62
C GLU A 257 -6.02 30.77 -11.57
N ASN A 258 -6.27 30.21 -12.73
CA ASN A 258 -7.13 30.84 -13.76
C ASN A 258 -8.61 30.91 -13.36
N LEU A 259 -9.12 29.89 -12.65
CA LEU A 259 -10.54 29.79 -12.32
C LEU A 259 -10.90 30.38 -10.96
N SER A 260 -9.98 30.35 -9.98
CA SER A 260 -10.29 30.72 -8.60
C SER A 260 -10.60 32.22 -8.44
N LYS A 261 -9.88 33.09 -9.20
CA LYS A 261 -9.94 34.53 -8.98
C LYS A 261 -9.98 34.94 -7.50
N GLY A 262 -9.26 34.17 -6.65
CA GLY A 262 -9.24 34.31 -5.20
C GLY A 262 -10.40 33.61 -4.44
N GLY A 263 -11.23 32.82 -5.13
CA GLY A 263 -12.35 32.07 -4.53
C GLY A 263 -12.18 30.55 -4.61
N ALA A 264 -13.16 29.82 -4.08
CA ALA A 264 -13.17 28.36 -4.11
C ALA A 264 -13.65 27.82 -5.46
N VAL A 265 -12.99 26.79 -5.99
CA VAL A 265 -13.35 26.10 -7.25
C VAL A 265 -13.93 24.72 -6.94
N GLY A 266 -15.12 24.45 -7.48
CA GLY A 266 -15.79 23.16 -7.32
C GLY A 266 -15.07 22.04 -8.10
N VAL A 267 -15.10 20.80 -7.57
CA VAL A 267 -14.43 19.65 -8.23
C VAL A 267 -14.96 19.39 -9.64
N ASN A 268 -16.28 19.53 -9.86
CA ASN A 268 -16.87 19.29 -11.19
C ASN A 268 -16.35 20.30 -12.23
N THR A 269 -16.13 21.54 -11.83
CA THR A 269 -15.50 22.57 -12.69
C THR A 269 -14.07 22.18 -13.03
N LEU A 270 -13.30 21.67 -12.06
CA LEU A 270 -11.95 21.17 -12.30
C LEU A 270 -11.94 19.95 -13.22
N CYS A 271 -12.86 19.01 -13.02
CA CYS A 271 -12.99 17.84 -13.92
C CYS A 271 -13.22 18.27 -15.37
N ALA A 272 -14.13 19.22 -15.58
CA ALA A 272 -14.42 19.74 -16.92
C ALA A 272 -13.21 20.49 -17.53
N ALA A 273 -12.56 21.36 -16.76
CA ALA A 273 -11.43 22.16 -17.24
C ALA A 273 -10.17 21.33 -17.52
N LEU A 274 -9.95 20.27 -16.72
CA LEU A 274 -8.80 19.38 -16.87
C LEU A 274 -9.07 18.22 -17.82
N SER A 275 -10.33 17.91 -18.14
CA SER A 275 -10.76 16.68 -18.83
C SER A 275 -10.30 15.40 -18.12
N ILE A 276 -10.36 15.40 -16.77
CA ILE A 276 -9.95 14.31 -15.89
C ILE A 276 -11.13 13.96 -15.00
N ASP A 277 -11.32 12.65 -14.75
CA ASP A 277 -12.37 12.16 -13.85
C ASP A 277 -12.12 12.59 -12.39
N ARG A 278 -13.22 12.67 -11.63
CA ARG A 278 -13.20 13.11 -10.24
C ARG A 278 -12.32 12.21 -9.34
N GLN A 279 -12.36 10.91 -9.56
CA GLN A 279 -11.61 9.96 -8.75
C GLN A 279 -10.09 10.16 -8.94
N THR A 280 -9.65 10.39 -10.16
CA THR A 280 -8.24 10.70 -10.45
C THR A 280 -7.81 12.00 -9.78
N ILE A 281 -8.63 13.04 -9.82
CA ILE A 281 -8.34 14.31 -9.12
C ILE A 281 -8.21 14.07 -7.62
N GLU A 282 -9.25 13.49 -7.00
CA GLU A 282 -9.33 13.36 -5.54
C GLU A 282 -8.37 12.32 -4.94
N GLN A 283 -7.98 11.30 -5.70
CA GLN A 283 -7.14 10.22 -5.19
C GLN A 283 -5.68 10.28 -5.64
N LYS A 284 -5.37 10.94 -6.78
CA LYS A 284 -4.00 10.92 -7.32
C LYS A 284 -3.33 12.31 -7.36
N ILE A 285 -4.09 13.38 -7.57
CA ILE A 285 -3.54 14.74 -7.70
C ILE A 285 -3.61 15.49 -6.37
N GLU A 286 -4.82 15.68 -5.85
CA GLU A 286 -5.06 16.52 -4.67
C GLU A 286 -4.31 16.07 -3.39
N PRO A 287 -4.15 14.77 -3.08
CA PRO A 287 -3.51 14.37 -1.82
C PRO A 287 -2.10 14.93 -1.66
N PHE A 288 -1.29 14.92 -2.73
CA PHE A 288 0.05 15.48 -2.69
C PHE A 288 0.04 17.02 -2.61
N LEU A 289 -0.82 17.67 -3.37
CA LEU A 289 -0.95 19.14 -3.36
C LEU A 289 -1.44 19.66 -2.01
N ILE A 290 -2.34 18.94 -1.34
CA ILE A 290 -2.82 19.25 0.01
C ILE A 290 -1.70 19.05 1.03
N GLN A 291 -1.00 17.91 0.95
CA GLN A 291 0.11 17.60 1.86
C GLN A 291 1.23 18.66 1.78
N LYS A 292 1.49 19.18 0.60
CA LYS A 292 2.48 20.24 0.36
C LYS A 292 1.97 21.65 0.65
N GLY A 293 0.68 21.81 0.94
CA GLY A 293 0.09 23.10 1.26
C GLY A 293 -0.15 23.99 0.04
N TYR A 294 -0.20 23.45 -1.18
CA TYR A 294 -0.58 24.23 -2.37
C TYR A 294 -2.07 24.54 -2.43
N ILE A 295 -2.90 23.62 -1.92
CA ILE A 295 -4.35 23.74 -1.92
C ILE A 295 -4.95 23.27 -0.60
N SER A 296 -6.15 23.77 -0.29
CA SER A 296 -7.00 23.23 0.78
C SER A 296 -8.39 22.89 0.28
N LYS A 297 -9.04 21.90 0.91
CA LYS A 297 -10.44 21.56 0.70
C LYS A 297 -11.33 22.31 1.65
N THR A 298 -12.35 22.98 1.15
CA THR A 298 -13.37 23.67 1.92
C THR A 298 -14.76 23.14 1.54
N PRO A 299 -15.81 23.42 2.34
CA PRO A 299 -17.19 23.07 1.96
C PRO A 299 -17.64 23.68 0.62
N LYS A 300 -17.05 24.81 0.21
CA LYS A 300 -17.36 25.50 -1.04
C LYS A 300 -16.51 25.01 -2.24
N GLY A 301 -15.49 24.23 -2.01
CA GLY A 301 -14.59 23.74 -3.06
C GLY A 301 -13.12 23.74 -2.64
N ARG A 302 -12.22 23.83 -3.63
CA ARG A 302 -10.76 23.88 -3.46
C ARG A 302 -10.28 25.31 -3.53
N VAL A 303 -9.33 25.66 -2.67
CA VAL A 303 -8.73 27.00 -2.59
C VAL A 303 -7.22 26.87 -2.68
N LEU A 304 -6.56 27.76 -3.40
CA LEU A 304 -5.10 27.93 -3.37
C LEU A 304 -4.69 28.53 -2.01
N ILE A 305 -3.54 28.09 -1.48
CA ILE A 305 -2.95 28.59 -0.23
C ILE A 305 -1.77 29.51 -0.57
#